data_c35a94f546bd2d3552be4970425dd3b6
#
_entry.id   c35a94f546bd2d3552be4970425dd3b6
#
_cell.length_a   1.000
_cell.length_b   1.000
_cell.length_c   1.000
_cell.angle_alpha   90.00
_cell.angle_beta   90.00
_cell.angle_gamma   90.00
#
_symmetry.space_group_name_H-M   'P 1'
#
loop_
_entity.id
_entity.type
_entity.pdbx_description
1 polymer ?
#
loop_
_entity_poly.entity_id
_entity_poly.type
_entity_poly.pdbx_seq_one_letter_code
_entity_poly.pdbx_strand_id
1 'polypeptide(L)'
;MQLSDFDFDLPEHLIAQQPPAERGASRLLSALPGEPLRDEMFSVLPQLAGRGDVLVFNNTKVMKARLFGQKASGGKIEALIERVLDAHTALAHIRSSKSPKPGTRLLFDGGIGAEMTAREGELFRLHFDGEETVYRLLEQHGRLPLPPYIERAADGDDESRYQTVYAKHQGAVAAPTAGLHFTDTLLAELKAKGVRLAEVTLHVGAGTFQPVRTENIAEHKMHSEWYDVPPETVAAVEAAKAEGAKVWAVGTTSMRALESAARETGRLKAGRGDTDIFITPGYRFRVADRLITNFHLPKSTLLMLVSAFSGIEEIRAVYRHAVAKEYHFFSYGDAMVLGRKDDVESF
;
A
#
# COMPACT_ATOMS: atom_id res chain seq x y z
N MET A 1 -18.44 -0.14 16.12
CA MET A 1 -18.56 0.49 14.79
C MET A 1 -18.93 -0.55 13.77
N GLN A 2 -19.76 -0.16 12.81
CA GLN A 2 -20.24 -1.01 11.73
C GLN A 2 -19.49 -0.67 10.44
N LEU A 3 -19.42 -1.61 9.53
CA LEU A 3 -18.85 -1.39 8.20
C LEU A 3 -19.58 -0.27 7.44
N SER A 4 -20.89 -0.20 7.62
CA SER A 4 -21.75 0.85 7.06
C SER A 4 -21.41 2.27 7.52
N ASP A 5 -20.73 2.45 8.67
CA ASP A 5 -20.28 3.77 9.14
C ASP A 5 -19.23 4.39 8.20
N PHE A 6 -18.58 3.56 7.38
CA PHE A 6 -17.54 3.89 6.41
C PHE A 6 -18.02 3.79 4.96
N ASP A 7 -19.31 3.95 4.74
CA ASP A 7 -19.89 3.94 3.40
C ASP A 7 -20.09 5.36 2.88
N PHE A 8 -19.95 5.51 1.57
CA PHE A 8 -20.30 6.73 0.84
C PHE A 8 -20.59 6.39 -0.63
N ASP A 9 -21.35 7.24 -1.29
CA ASP A 9 -21.64 7.09 -2.72
C ASP A 9 -20.42 7.54 -3.55
N LEU A 10 -19.83 6.58 -4.29
CA LEU A 10 -18.70 6.81 -5.19
C LEU A 10 -19.12 6.52 -6.62
N PRO A 11 -19.27 7.54 -7.48
CA PRO A 11 -19.51 7.34 -8.89
C PRO A 11 -18.37 6.56 -9.57
N GLU A 12 -18.70 5.52 -10.34
CA GLU A 12 -17.72 4.64 -10.98
C GLU A 12 -16.73 5.38 -11.87
N HIS A 13 -17.18 6.43 -12.57
CA HIS A 13 -16.32 7.22 -13.46
C HIS A 13 -15.20 7.98 -12.74
N LEU A 14 -15.29 8.13 -11.41
CA LEU A 14 -14.22 8.72 -10.59
C LEU A 14 -13.12 7.72 -10.23
N ILE A 15 -13.31 6.42 -10.49
CA ILE A 15 -12.27 5.41 -10.27
C ILE A 15 -11.28 5.44 -11.41
N ALA A 16 -10.07 5.94 -11.17
CA ALA A 16 -9.05 6.09 -12.20
C ALA A 16 -8.62 4.73 -12.79
N GLN A 17 -8.78 4.58 -14.10
CA GLN A 17 -8.38 3.37 -14.84
C GLN A 17 -6.98 3.48 -15.45
N GLN A 18 -6.46 4.69 -15.58
CA GLN A 18 -5.14 5.00 -16.15
C GLN A 18 -4.38 5.97 -15.23
N PRO A 19 -3.05 5.89 -15.18
CA PRO A 19 -2.27 6.93 -14.53
C PRO A 19 -2.41 8.27 -15.26
N PRO A 20 -2.24 9.42 -14.60
CA PRO A 20 -2.18 10.71 -15.27
C PRO A 20 -1.08 10.72 -16.33
N ALA A 21 -1.25 11.47 -17.42
CA ALA A 21 -0.31 11.51 -18.55
C ALA A 21 1.14 11.74 -18.09
N GLU A 22 1.34 12.65 -17.14
CA GLU A 22 2.64 12.92 -16.52
C GLU A 22 2.63 12.53 -15.05
N ARG A 23 3.71 11.90 -14.56
CA ARG A 23 3.91 11.64 -13.15
C ARG A 23 4.04 12.97 -12.40
N GLY A 24 3.30 13.11 -11.28
CA GLY A 24 3.27 14.34 -10.49
C GLY A 24 2.20 15.34 -10.91
N ALA A 25 1.45 15.10 -12.00
CA ALA A 25 0.35 15.95 -12.45
C ALA A 25 -0.99 15.69 -11.75
N SER A 26 -1.01 14.90 -10.68
CA SER A 26 -2.22 14.64 -9.89
C SER A 26 -2.63 15.87 -9.08
N ARG A 27 -3.91 15.94 -8.74
CA ARG A 27 -4.44 16.91 -7.79
C ARG A 27 -4.09 16.49 -6.37
N LEU A 28 -4.07 17.46 -5.48
CA LEU A 28 -3.86 17.27 -4.05
C LEU A 28 -4.93 18.02 -3.27
N LEU A 29 -5.72 17.31 -2.47
CA LEU A 29 -6.61 17.94 -1.51
C LEU A 29 -5.90 18.12 -0.18
N SER A 30 -5.63 19.35 0.22
CA SER A 30 -5.07 19.65 1.54
C SER A 30 -6.18 19.77 2.58
N ALA A 31 -6.15 18.87 3.56
CA ALA A 31 -7.09 18.81 4.68
C ALA A 31 -6.33 18.80 6.01
N LEU A 32 -5.70 19.93 6.32
CA LEU A 32 -4.93 20.10 7.56
C LEU A 32 -5.83 20.64 8.68
N PRO A 33 -5.63 20.20 9.93
CA PRO A 33 -6.43 20.65 11.06
C PRO A 33 -6.40 22.17 11.24
N GLY A 34 -7.57 22.76 11.41
CA GLY A 34 -7.72 24.22 11.60
C GLY A 34 -7.62 25.05 10.33
N GLU A 35 -7.41 24.40 9.16
CA GLU A 35 -7.37 25.06 7.87
C GLU A 35 -8.59 24.69 7.00
N PRO A 36 -9.05 25.56 6.09
CA PRO A 36 -10.06 25.17 5.11
C PRO A 36 -9.49 24.15 4.12
N LEU A 37 -10.36 23.33 3.53
CA LEU A 37 -9.97 22.46 2.42
C LEU A 37 -9.43 23.29 1.25
N ARG A 38 -8.26 22.88 0.71
CA ARG A 38 -7.64 23.55 -0.43
C ARG A 38 -7.42 22.57 -1.57
N ASP A 39 -7.93 22.93 -2.74
CA ASP A 39 -7.72 22.19 -3.99
C ASP A 39 -6.42 22.68 -4.63
N GLU A 40 -5.43 21.81 -4.68
CA GLU A 40 -4.06 22.10 -5.12
C GLU A 40 -3.60 21.07 -6.16
N MET A 41 -2.42 21.29 -6.73
CA MET A 41 -1.69 20.28 -7.49
C MET A 41 -0.64 19.61 -6.58
N PHE A 42 -0.29 18.36 -6.84
CA PHE A 42 0.68 17.63 -6.00
C PHE A 42 2.05 18.33 -5.90
N SER A 43 2.41 19.09 -6.92
CA SER A 43 3.63 19.91 -6.95
C SER A 43 3.72 20.97 -5.85
N VAL A 44 2.62 21.28 -5.14
CA VAL A 44 2.64 22.24 -4.01
C VAL A 44 3.32 21.66 -2.77
N LEU A 45 3.54 20.36 -2.72
CA LEU A 45 4.03 19.66 -1.53
C LEU A 45 5.28 20.30 -0.87
N PRO A 46 6.30 20.79 -1.62
CA PRO A 46 7.41 21.52 -1.01
C PRO A 46 7.00 22.79 -0.25
N GLN A 47 5.85 23.39 -0.56
CA GLN A 47 5.35 24.55 0.16
C GLN A 47 4.67 24.17 1.47
N LEU A 48 4.08 22.96 1.54
CA LEU A 48 3.39 22.42 2.71
C LEU A 48 4.36 21.82 3.74
N ALA A 49 5.44 21.18 3.28
CA ALA A 49 6.45 20.59 4.15
C ALA A 49 7.43 21.65 4.67
N GLY A 50 7.72 21.61 5.97
CA GLY A 50 8.66 22.51 6.65
C GLY A 50 10.10 22.02 6.57
N ARG A 51 11.07 22.94 6.74
CA ARG A 51 12.45 22.56 6.98
C ARG A 51 12.55 21.73 8.25
N GLY A 52 13.30 20.63 8.21
CA GLY A 52 13.45 19.70 9.33
C GLY A 52 12.39 18.61 9.37
N ASP A 53 11.27 18.73 8.65
CA ASP A 53 10.29 17.65 8.53
C ASP A 53 10.95 16.39 7.96
N VAL A 54 10.39 15.23 8.27
CA VAL A 54 10.79 13.95 7.68
C VAL A 54 9.62 13.31 6.96
N LEU A 55 9.82 12.99 5.68
CA LEU A 55 8.88 12.19 4.88
C LEU A 55 9.38 10.74 4.85
N VAL A 56 8.54 9.82 5.29
CA VAL A 56 8.86 8.38 5.35
C VAL A 56 8.13 7.65 4.23
N PHE A 57 8.91 7.02 3.35
CA PHE A 57 8.46 6.36 2.13
C PHE A 57 8.52 4.84 2.28
N ASN A 58 7.58 4.13 1.65
CA ASN A 58 7.68 2.68 1.49
C ASN A 58 8.43 2.37 0.18
N ASN A 59 9.65 1.84 0.29
CA ASN A 59 10.53 1.55 -0.83
C ASN A 59 10.36 0.14 -1.42
N THR A 60 9.24 -0.52 -1.11
CA THR A 60 8.94 -1.82 -1.70
C THR A 60 8.80 -1.73 -3.22
N LYS A 61 9.24 -2.80 -3.91
CA LYS A 61 9.11 -2.96 -5.36
C LYS A 61 8.08 -4.04 -5.68
N VAL A 62 7.14 -3.71 -6.57
CA VAL A 62 6.12 -4.65 -7.04
C VAL A 62 6.77 -5.72 -7.90
N MET A 63 6.39 -6.98 -7.66
CA MET A 63 6.79 -8.13 -8.47
C MET A 63 5.82 -8.34 -9.63
N LYS A 64 6.29 -8.96 -10.71
CA LYS A 64 5.43 -9.53 -11.75
C LYS A 64 4.78 -10.83 -11.23
N ALA A 65 4.03 -10.73 -10.15
CA ALA A 65 3.62 -11.82 -9.27
C ALA A 65 2.58 -12.79 -9.88
N ARG A 66 2.05 -12.52 -11.08
CA ARG A 66 0.98 -13.31 -11.71
C ARG A 66 1.55 -14.27 -12.75
N LEU A 67 1.33 -15.55 -12.54
CA LEU A 67 1.72 -16.63 -13.42
C LEU A 67 0.47 -17.36 -13.96
N PHE A 68 0.46 -17.65 -15.26
CA PHE A 68 -0.57 -18.48 -15.89
C PHE A 68 0.01 -19.84 -16.25
N GLY A 69 -0.82 -20.88 -16.25
CA GLY A 69 -0.38 -22.22 -16.58
C GLY A 69 -1.48 -23.25 -16.47
N GLN A 70 -1.08 -24.49 -16.28
CA GLN A 70 -1.98 -25.63 -16.16
C GLN A 70 -1.48 -26.66 -15.15
N LYS A 71 -2.39 -27.45 -14.61
CA LYS A 71 -2.06 -28.66 -13.84
C LYS A 71 -1.61 -29.75 -14.79
N ALA A 72 -0.85 -30.73 -14.33
CA ALA A 72 -0.49 -31.92 -15.11
C ALA A 72 -1.72 -32.63 -15.71
N SER A 73 -2.90 -32.49 -15.10
CA SER A 73 -4.19 -32.99 -15.60
C SER A 73 -4.84 -32.14 -16.69
N GLY A 74 -4.19 -31.06 -17.17
CA GLY A 74 -4.66 -30.16 -18.21
C GLY A 74 -5.57 -29.01 -17.75
N GLY A 75 -5.96 -28.95 -16.47
CA GLY A 75 -6.80 -27.86 -15.95
C GLY A 75 -6.02 -26.55 -15.85
N LYS A 76 -6.55 -25.46 -16.43
CA LYS A 76 -5.95 -24.12 -16.36
C LYS A 76 -5.83 -23.62 -14.93
N ILE A 77 -4.76 -22.91 -14.64
CA ILE A 77 -4.51 -22.25 -13.36
C ILE A 77 -3.98 -20.83 -13.59
N GLU A 78 -4.28 -19.98 -12.63
CA GLU A 78 -3.64 -18.68 -12.41
C GLU A 78 -3.09 -18.68 -10.99
N ALA A 79 -1.81 -18.41 -10.83
CA ALA A 79 -1.17 -18.24 -9.54
C ALA A 79 -0.78 -16.78 -9.34
N LEU A 80 -1.17 -16.20 -8.21
CA LEU A 80 -0.70 -14.90 -7.76
C LEU A 80 0.22 -15.12 -6.57
N ILE A 81 1.50 -14.90 -6.76
CA ILE A 81 2.52 -15.06 -5.72
C ILE A 81 2.29 -13.98 -4.65
N GLU A 82 2.00 -14.42 -3.43
CA GLU A 82 1.78 -13.55 -2.28
C GLU A 82 3.08 -13.21 -1.55
N ARG A 83 3.92 -14.22 -1.33
CA ARG A 83 5.19 -14.08 -0.61
C ARG A 83 6.21 -15.10 -1.11
N VAL A 84 7.41 -14.64 -1.38
CA VAL A 84 8.57 -15.52 -1.64
C VAL A 84 9.19 -15.89 -0.29
N LEU A 85 9.31 -17.18 -0.01
CA LEU A 85 9.82 -17.69 1.28
C LEU A 85 11.33 -17.92 1.23
N ASP A 86 11.80 -18.46 0.10
CA ASP A 86 13.22 -18.74 -0.16
C ASP A 86 13.49 -18.73 -1.68
N ALA A 87 14.67 -19.16 -2.09
CA ALA A 87 15.07 -19.12 -3.51
C ALA A 87 14.09 -19.85 -4.44
N HIS A 88 13.45 -20.93 -3.98
CA HIS A 88 12.63 -21.81 -4.80
C HIS A 88 11.20 -22.02 -4.27
N THR A 89 10.84 -21.39 -3.15
CA THR A 89 9.55 -21.61 -2.50
C THR A 89 8.78 -20.31 -2.35
N ALA A 90 7.49 -20.34 -2.68
CA ALA A 90 6.60 -19.20 -2.51
C ALA A 90 5.21 -19.62 -2.00
N LEU A 91 4.53 -18.67 -1.35
CA LEU A 91 3.09 -18.74 -1.08
C LEU A 91 2.33 -18.03 -2.19
N ALA A 92 1.23 -18.61 -2.64
CA ALA A 92 0.43 -18.08 -3.72
C ALA A 92 -1.07 -18.28 -3.49
N HIS A 93 -1.86 -17.35 -4.01
CA HIS A 93 -3.27 -17.62 -4.31
C HIS A 93 -3.35 -18.39 -5.63
N ILE A 94 -4.19 -19.43 -5.70
CA ILE A 94 -4.41 -20.18 -6.95
C ILE A 94 -5.87 -20.13 -7.34
N ARG A 95 -6.13 -19.61 -8.53
CA ARG A 95 -7.43 -19.68 -9.19
C ARG A 95 -7.45 -20.85 -10.15
N SER A 96 -8.38 -21.77 -9.94
CA SER A 96 -8.60 -22.94 -10.80
C SER A 96 -10.00 -23.51 -10.60
N SER A 97 -10.50 -24.30 -11.57
CA SER A 97 -11.81 -24.97 -11.48
C SER A 97 -11.90 -25.96 -10.31
N LYS A 98 -10.79 -26.64 -10.00
CA LYS A 98 -10.63 -27.51 -8.84
C LYS A 98 -9.30 -27.19 -8.18
N SER A 99 -9.31 -26.91 -6.88
CA SER A 99 -8.09 -26.61 -6.11
C SER A 99 -7.07 -27.74 -6.24
N PRO A 100 -5.78 -27.42 -6.46
CA PRO A 100 -4.74 -28.43 -6.45
C PRO A 100 -4.57 -29.01 -5.03
N LYS A 101 -4.18 -30.28 -4.95
CA LYS A 101 -3.83 -30.96 -3.68
C LYS A 101 -2.30 -31.02 -3.53
N PRO A 102 -1.78 -31.21 -2.34
CA PRO A 102 -0.35 -31.48 -2.14
C PRO A 102 0.13 -32.62 -3.07
N GLY A 103 1.30 -32.42 -3.70
CA GLY A 103 1.86 -33.30 -4.73
C GLY A 103 1.37 -33.00 -6.14
N THR A 104 0.45 -32.03 -6.34
CA THR A 104 0.01 -31.67 -7.68
C THR A 104 1.13 -30.93 -8.43
N ARG A 105 1.50 -31.47 -9.61
CA ARG A 105 2.45 -30.81 -10.51
C ARG A 105 1.75 -29.73 -11.34
N LEU A 106 2.40 -28.58 -11.41
CA LEU A 106 1.97 -27.39 -12.12
C LEU A 106 3.00 -27.06 -13.20
N LEU A 107 2.52 -26.64 -14.37
CA LEU A 107 3.36 -26.15 -15.45
C LEU A 107 2.87 -24.75 -15.83
N PHE A 108 3.67 -23.75 -15.55
CA PHE A 108 3.39 -22.36 -15.92
C PHE A 108 3.98 -22.00 -17.28
N ASP A 109 3.50 -20.90 -17.86
CA ASP A 109 4.01 -20.36 -19.10
C ASP A 109 5.53 -20.15 -19.00
N GLY A 110 6.24 -20.31 -20.12
CA GLY A 110 7.71 -20.29 -20.12
C GLY A 110 8.36 -21.61 -19.70
N GLY A 111 7.57 -22.68 -19.51
CA GLY A 111 8.08 -24.00 -19.14
C GLY A 111 8.45 -24.16 -17.67
N ILE A 112 7.95 -23.26 -16.80
CA ILE A 112 8.25 -23.26 -15.36
C ILE A 112 7.48 -24.39 -14.68
N GLY A 113 8.21 -25.41 -14.19
CA GLY A 113 7.65 -26.47 -13.37
C GLY A 113 7.56 -26.06 -11.90
N ALA A 114 6.49 -26.47 -11.25
CA ALA A 114 6.37 -26.33 -9.79
C ALA A 114 5.53 -27.47 -9.21
N GLU A 115 5.72 -27.72 -7.93
CA GLU A 115 4.89 -28.62 -7.13
C GLU A 115 4.14 -27.84 -6.04
N MET A 116 2.86 -28.08 -5.94
CA MET A 116 2.07 -27.64 -4.79
C MET A 116 2.36 -28.57 -3.62
N THR A 117 3.13 -28.09 -2.62
CA THR A 117 3.65 -28.94 -1.54
C THR A 117 2.77 -28.95 -0.28
N ALA A 118 2.13 -27.80 0.02
CA ALA A 118 1.30 -27.66 1.21
C ALA A 118 0.23 -26.58 1.02
N ARG A 119 -0.74 -26.56 1.94
CA ARG A 119 -1.71 -25.48 2.06
C ARG A 119 -1.53 -24.76 3.41
N GLU A 120 -1.46 -23.43 3.35
CA GLU A 120 -1.34 -22.57 4.54
C GLU A 120 -2.53 -21.59 4.57
N GLY A 121 -3.57 -21.95 5.31
CA GLY A 121 -4.82 -21.20 5.30
C GLY A 121 -5.45 -21.17 3.90
N GLU A 122 -5.59 -19.97 3.35
CA GLU A 122 -6.09 -19.77 1.98
C GLU A 122 -4.99 -19.86 0.92
N LEU A 123 -3.71 -19.84 1.32
CA LEU A 123 -2.58 -19.85 0.42
C LEU A 123 -2.08 -21.27 0.11
N PHE A 124 -1.43 -21.40 -1.02
CA PHE A 124 -0.79 -22.60 -1.51
C PHE A 124 0.72 -22.42 -1.50
N ARG A 125 1.44 -23.35 -0.88
CA ARG A 125 2.90 -23.39 -0.93
C ARG A 125 3.32 -24.06 -2.22
N LEU A 126 4.09 -23.34 -3.03
CA LEU A 126 4.65 -23.81 -4.31
C LEU A 126 6.15 -23.94 -4.18
N HIS A 127 6.69 -25.06 -4.59
CA HIS A 127 8.12 -25.26 -4.78
C HIS A 127 8.41 -25.32 -6.29
N PHE A 128 9.25 -24.39 -6.76
CA PHE A 128 9.61 -24.24 -8.17
C PHE A 128 10.83 -25.08 -8.51
N ASP A 129 10.81 -25.71 -9.67
CA ASP A 129 11.88 -26.56 -10.17
C ASP A 129 13.04 -25.74 -10.75
N GLY A 130 14.22 -26.37 -10.86
CA GLY A 130 15.38 -25.82 -11.54
C GLY A 130 16.27 -24.98 -10.62
N GLU A 131 17.23 -24.28 -11.22
CA GLU A 131 18.26 -23.51 -10.49
C GLU A 131 17.90 -22.03 -10.34
N GLU A 132 16.93 -21.52 -11.12
CA GLU A 132 16.53 -20.13 -11.07
C GLU A 132 15.69 -19.82 -9.84
N THR A 133 15.94 -18.66 -9.24
CA THR A 133 15.16 -18.22 -8.09
C THR A 133 13.74 -17.79 -8.49
N VAL A 134 12.79 -17.88 -7.55
CA VAL A 134 11.41 -17.41 -7.77
C VAL A 134 11.38 -15.98 -8.30
N TYR A 135 12.17 -15.06 -7.74
CA TYR A 135 12.22 -13.68 -8.23
C TYR A 135 12.64 -13.58 -9.69
N ARG A 136 13.62 -14.39 -10.11
CA ARG A 136 14.08 -14.38 -11.51
C ARG A 136 13.04 -14.97 -12.46
N LEU A 137 12.39 -16.05 -12.06
CA LEU A 137 11.28 -16.63 -12.83
C LEU A 137 10.13 -15.65 -12.99
N LEU A 138 9.77 -14.92 -11.91
CA LEU A 138 8.72 -13.90 -11.98
C LEU A 138 9.10 -12.72 -12.89
N GLU A 139 10.35 -12.26 -12.85
CA GLU A 139 10.80 -11.16 -13.71
C GLU A 139 10.74 -11.52 -15.20
N GLN A 140 11.09 -12.75 -15.55
CA GLN A 140 11.15 -13.23 -16.94
C GLN A 140 9.77 -13.60 -17.50
N HIS A 141 8.91 -14.23 -16.70
CA HIS A 141 7.68 -14.89 -17.18
C HIS A 141 6.41 -14.40 -16.49
N GLY A 142 6.54 -13.69 -15.39
CA GLY A 142 5.41 -13.16 -14.64
C GLY A 142 4.78 -11.94 -15.32
N ARG A 143 3.57 -11.63 -14.87
CA ARG A 143 2.85 -10.42 -15.29
C ARG A 143 2.56 -9.55 -14.07
N LEU A 144 2.54 -8.24 -14.30
CA LEU A 144 2.21 -7.27 -13.27
C LEU A 144 0.76 -7.49 -12.78
N PRO A 145 0.53 -7.66 -11.48
CA PRO A 145 -0.81 -7.80 -10.93
C PRO A 145 -1.42 -6.41 -10.69
N LEU A 146 -2.15 -5.88 -11.67
CA LEU A 146 -2.96 -4.70 -11.41
C LEU A 146 -4.10 -5.03 -10.44
N PRO A 147 -4.52 -4.05 -9.61
CA PRO A 147 -5.68 -4.20 -8.73
C PRO A 147 -6.95 -4.54 -9.50
N PRO A 148 -7.90 -5.29 -8.90
CA PRO A 148 -9.09 -5.79 -9.61
C PRO A 148 -10.08 -4.70 -10.06
N TYR A 149 -10.00 -3.49 -9.52
CA TYR A 149 -10.82 -2.34 -9.97
C TYR A 149 -10.26 -1.64 -11.21
N ILE A 150 -9.06 -2.00 -11.66
CA ILE A 150 -8.54 -1.64 -12.99
C ILE A 150 -8.98 -2.75 -13.95
N GLU A 151 -10.03 -2.46 -14.71
CA GLU A 151 -10.75 -3.46 -15.52
C GLU A 151 -10.09 -3.74 -16.88
N ARG A 152 -8.81 -3.43 -17.02
CA ARG A 152 -8.01 -3.69 -18.22
C ARG A 152 -6.80 -4.56 -17.93
N ALA A 153 -6.25 -5.18 -18.95
CA ALA A 153 -4.95 -5.83 -18.83
C ALA A 153 -3.84 -4.80 -18.56
N ALA A 154 -2.81 -5.21 -17.83
CA ALA A 154 -1.61 -4.41 -17.69
C ALA A 154 -0.95 -4.24 -19.06
N ASP A 155 -0.50 -3.03 -19.36
CA ASP A 155 0.26 -2.68 -20.56
C ASP A 155 1.73 -2.34 -20.23
N GLY A 156 2.52 -1.99 -21.25
CA GLY A 156 3.93 -1.67 -21.05
C GLY A 156 4.18 -0.45 -20.19
N ASP A 157 3.25 0.51 -20.16
CA ASP A 157 3.37 1.71 -19.34
C ASP A 157 3.18 1.39 -17.86
N ASP A 158 2.29 0.45 -17.52
CA ASP A 158 2.05 0.05 -16.14
C ASP A 158 3.32 -0.52 -15.48
N GLU A 159 4.21 -1.20 -16.22
CA GLU A 159 5.46 -1.73 -15.66
C GLU A 159 6.32 -0.62 -15.04
N SER A 160 6.28 0.59 -15.60
CA SER A 160 7.00 1.75 -15.10
C SER A 160 6.14 2.64 -14.20
N ARG A 161 4.84 2.77 -14.52
CA ARG A 161 3.94 3.71 -13.84
C ARG A 161 3.36 3.15 -12.54
N TYR A 162 3.19 1.83 -12.43
CA TYR A 162 2.78 1.15 -11.19
C TYR A 162 3.98 0.79 -10.30
N GLN A 163 5.03 1.62 -10.35
CA GLN A 163 6.24 1.55 -9.52
C GLN A 163 6.61 2.96 -9.05
N THR A 164 7.09 3.09 -7.81
CA THR A 164 7.64 4.36 -7.33
C THR A 164 9.04 4.59 -7.90
N VAL A 165 9.46 5.85 -8.04
CA VAL A 165 10.81 6.21 -8.53
C VAL A 165 11.92 5.78 -7.56
N TYR A 166 11.57 5.45 -6.31
CA TYR A 166 12.48 5.00 -5.25
C TYR A 166 12.27 3.53 -4.85
N ALA A 167 11.59 2.73 -5.66
CA ALA A 167 11.39 1.30 -5.39
C ALA A 167 12.72 0.53 -5.38
N LYS A 168 12.97 -0.24 -4.30
CA LYS A 168 14.24 -0.96 -4.08
C LYS A 168 14.06 -2.45 -3.81
N HIS A 169 13.23 -2.82 -2.84
CA HIS A 169 13.13 -4.17 -2.30
C HIS A 169 11.93 -4.92 -2.89
N GLN A 170 12.20 -5.91 -3.74
CA GLN A 170 11.16 -6.77 -4.32
C GLN A 170 10.43 -7.56 -3.23
N GLY A 171 9.10 -7.70 -3.38
CA GLY A 171 8.29 -8.50 -2.46
C GLY A 171 6.82 -8.10 -2.42
N ALA A 172 6.44 -6.97 -2.99
CA ALA A 172 5.05 -6.52 -2.99
C ALA A 172 4.25 -7.04 -4.19
N VAL A 173 2.96 -7.28 -3.96
CA VAL A 173 1.95 -7.56 -4.99
C VAL A 173 1.27 -6.28 -5.47
N ALA A 174 1.24 -5.25 -4.61
CA ALA A 174 0.67 -3.95 -4.93
C ALA A 174 1.66 -2.81 -4.63
N ALA A 175 1.57 -1.74 -5.43
CA ALA A 175 2.40 -0.55 -5.24
C ALA A 175 1.96 0.26 -3.99
N PRO A 176 2.89 0.93 -3.29
CA PRO A 176 2.56 1.96 -2.32
C PRO A 176 2.10 3.22 -3.05
N THR A 177 0.81 3.28 -3.39
CA THR A 177 0.23 4.13 -4.43
C THR A 177 0.41 5.62 -4.19
N ALA A 178 0.44 6.08 -2.94
CA ALA A 178 0.77 7.48 -2.61
C ALA A 178 2.17 7.90 -3.09
N GLY A 179 3.09 6.94 -3.23
CA GLY A 179 4.42 7.15 -3.75
C GLY A 179 4.47 7.38 -5.27
N LEU A 180 3.42 6.97 -6.00
CA LEU A 180 3.36 7.11 -7.46
C LEU A 180 3.28 8.57 -7.92
N HIS A 181 2.87 9.48 -7.04
CA HIS A 181 2.81 10.91 -7.32
C HIS A 181 4.18 11.59 -7.33
N PHE A 182 5.18 11.01 -6.69
CA PHE A 182 6.50 11.62 -6.56
C PHE A 182 7.34 11.45 -7.82
N THR A 183 8.07 12.51 -8.16
CA THR A 183 9.10 12.54 -9.20
C THR A 183 10.46 12.77 -8.56
N ASP A 184 11.55 12.42 -9.27
CA ASP A 184 12.92 12.72 -8.80
C ASP A 184 13.13 14.23 -8.58
N THR A 185 12.53 15.07 -9.43
CA THR A 185 12.56 16.53 -9.29
C THR A 185 11.92 16.98 -7.99
N LEU A 186 10.70 16.50 -7.67
CA LEU A 186 10.00 16.84 -6.44
C LEU A 186 10.77 16.39 -5.18
N LEU A 187 11.37 15.20 -5.23
CA LEU A 187 12.23 14.69 -4.15
C LEU A 187 13.47 15.58 -3.97
N ALA A 188 14.08 16.03 -5.06
CA ALA A 188 15.23 16.94 -5.01
C ALA A 188 14.85 18.31 -4.43
N GLU A 189 13.70 18.88 -4.80
CA GLU A 189 13.17 20.14 -4.25
C GLU A 189 12.93 20.05 -2.74
N LEU A 190 12.30 18.95 -2.27
CA LEU A 190 12.08 18.70 -0.85
C LEU A 190 13.42 18.63 -0.08
N LYS A 191 14.40 17.90 -0.61
CA LYS A 191 15.76 17.84 -0.02
C LYS A 191 16.44 19.21 0.02
N ALA A 192 16.36 19.98 -1.09
CA ALA A 192 16.94 21.33 -1.16
C ALA A 192 16.32 22.28 -0.13
N LYS A 193 15.04 22.09 0.21
CA LYS A 193 14.35 22.83 1.28
C LYS A 193 14.79 22.41 2.70
N GLY A 194 15.52 21.31 2.83
CA GLY A 194 15.96 20.76 4.11
C GLY A 194 14.95 19.80 4.75
N VAL A 195 14.06 19.22 3.93
CA VAL A 195 13.20 18.10 4.33
C VAL A 195 14.01 16.81 4.29
N ARG A 196 13.91 16.01 5.34
CA ARG A 196 14.54 14.67 5.41
C ARG A 196 13.68 13.66 4.66
N LEU A 197 14.33 12.79 3.89
CA LEU A 197 13.65 11.65 3.25
C LEU A 197 14.17 10.38 3.91
N ALA A 198 13.27 9.58 4.47
CA ALA A 198 13.56 8.31 5.11
C ALA A 198 12.72 7.19 4.49
N GLU A 199 13.17 5.96 4.64
CA GLU A 199 12.55 4.82 3.97
C GLU A 199 12.18 3.74 4.98
N VAL A 200 11.08 3.06 4.72
CA VAL A 200 10.71 1.79 5.32
C VAL A 200 10.40 0.80 4.22
N THR A 201 10.38 -0.48 4.51
CA THR A 201 9.86 -1.49 3.60
C THR A 201 8.62 -2.12 4.22
N LEU A 202 7.52 -2.17 3.49
CA LEU A 202 6.38 -3.02 3.80
C LEU A 202 5.92 -3.66 2.50
N HIS A 203 5.96 -5.00 2.45
CA HIS A 203 5.52 -5.73 1.27
C HIS A 203 4.00 -5.87 1.30
N VAL A 204 3.35 -5.11 0.42
CA VAL A 204 1.90 -5.10 0.30
C VAL A 204 1.43 -6.40 -0.35
N GLY A 205 0.63 -7.17 0.35
CA GLY A 205 0.04 -8.41 -0.13
C GLY A 205 -1.27 -8.19 -0.91
N ALA A 206 -1.74 -9.25 -1.58
CA ALA A 206 -3.00 -9.25 -2.32
C ALA A 206 -4.23 -9.03 -1.41
N GLY A 207 -4.08 -9.29 -0.12
CA GLY A 207 -5.13 -9.05 0.88
C GLY A 207 -5.62 -7.61 0.94
N THR A 208 -4.77 -6.64 0.53
CA THR A 208 -5.15 -5.23 0.48
C THR A 208 -6.30 -4.94 -0.51
N PHE A 209 -6.54 -5.84 -1.47
CA PHE A 209 -7.63 -5.74 -2.44
C PHE A 209 -8.90 -6.49 -2.01
N GLN A 210 -8.86 -7.20 -0.89
CA GLN A 210 -10.00 -7.95 -0.41
C GLN A 210 -10.97 -7.04 0.35
N PRO A 211 -12.27 -7.10 0.05
CA PRO A 211 -13.27 -6.34 0.78
C PRO A 211 -13.41 -6.85 2.22
N VAL A 212 -13.72 -5.96 3.14
CA VAL A 212 -14.15 -6.34 4.49
C VAL A 212 -15.49 -7.06 4.38
N ARG A 213 -15.59 -8.25 4.98
CA ARG A 213 -16.76 -9.14 4.84
C ARG A 213 -17.66 -9.19 6.09
N THR A 214 -17.21 -8.59 7.19
CA THR A 214 -17.91 -8.58 8.45
C THR A 214 -18.53 -7.21 8.68
N GLU A 215 -19.81 -7.15 9.09
CA GLU A 215 -20.47 -5.87 9.40
C GLU A 215 -19.88 -5.25 10.68
N ASN A 216 -19.62 -6.05 11.70
CA ASN A 216 -18.89 -5.60 12.87
C ASN A 216 -17.39 -5.58 12.57
N ILE A 217 -16.80 -4.38 12.43
CA ILE A 217 -15.39 -4.23 12.06
C ILE A 217 -14.41 -4.85 13.08
N ALA A 218 -14.83 -5.01 14.35
CA ALA A 218 -13.98 -5.64 15.37
C ALA A 218 -13.71 -7.14 15.11
N GLU A 219 -14.52 -7.78 14.27
CA GLU A 219 -14.37 -9.19 13.87
C GLU A 219 -13.46 -9.38 12.65
N HIS A 220 -13.12 -8.28 11.98
CA HIS A 220 -12.25 -8.33 10.81
C HIS A 220 -10.82 -8.71 11.20
N LYS A 221 -10.24 -9.66 10.45
CA LYS A 221 -8.85 -10.07 10.60
C LYS A 221 -8.04 -9.57 9.43
N MET A 222 -7.04 -8.75 9.73
CA MET A 222 -6.09 -8.26 8.74
C MET A 222 -5.15 -9.37 8.29
N HIS A 223 -4.78 -9.34 7.02
CA HIS A 223 -3.67 -10.15 6.51
C HIS A 223 -2.35 -9.67 7.10
N SER A 224 -1.46 -10.63 7.35
CA SER A 224 -0.12 -10.32 7.84
C SER A 224 0.79 -9.89 6.69
N GLU A 225 1.46 -8.76 6.85
CA GLU A 225 2.41 -8.20 5.88
C GLU A 225 3.77 -8.00 6.55
N TRP A 226 4.84 -8.34 5.82
CA TRP A 226 6.20 -8.16 6.32
C TRP A 226 6.66 -6.70 6.20
N TYR A 227 7.33 -6.20 7.24
CA TYR A 227 7.90 -4.86 7.25
C TYR A 227 9.32 -4.82 7.80
N ASP A 228 10.05 -3.76 7.44
CA ASP A 228 11.38 -3.40 7.93
C ASP A 228 11.46 -1.89 8.16
N VAL A 229 11.87 -1.50 9.36
CA VAL A 229 12.18 -0.11 9.72
C VAL A 229 13.68 -0.02 10.01
N PRO A 230 14.46 0.60 9.12
CA PRO A 230 15.91 0.73 9.30
C PRO A 230 16.27 1.68 10.46
N PRO A 231 17.44 1.49 11.12
CA PRO A 231 17.93 2.38 12.19
C PRO A 231 18.05 3.85 11.76
N GLU A 232 18.46 4.11 10.52
CA GLU A 232 18.55 5.45 9.95
C GLU A 232 17.20 6.16 9.85
N THR A 233 16.12 5.42 9.61
CA THR A 233 14.76 5.97 9.61
C THR A 233 14.33 6.34 11.03
N VAL A 234 14.65 5.51 12.02
CA VAL A 234 14.39 5.84 13.43
C VAL A 234 15.14 7.11 13.82
N ALA A 235 16.43 7.19 13.48
CA ALA A 235 17.24 8.38 13.79
C ALA A 235 16.70 9.66 13.14
N ALA A 236 16.24 9.57 11.87
CA ALA A 236 15.65 10.70 11.16
C ALA A 236 14.33 11.17 11.81
N VAL A 237 13.47 10.23 12.22
CA VAL A 237 12.20 10.53 12.92
C VAL A 237 12.47 11.14 14.29
N GLU A 238 13.40 10.60 15.07
CA GLU A 238 13.76 11.13 16.38
C GLU A 238 14.35 12.54 16.28
N ALA A 239 15.23 12.78 15.29
CA ALA A 239 15.79 14.10 15.03
C ALA A 239 14.69 15.12 14.67
N ALA A 240 13.75 14.76 13.79
CA ALA A 240 12.64 15.64 13.43
C ALA A 240 11.78 15.97 14.67
N LYS A 241 11.44 14.99 15.48
CA LYS A 241 10.66 15.19 16.72
C LYS A 241 11.41 16.06 17.73
N ALA A 242 12.70 15.89 17.89
CA ALA A 242 13.53 16.69 18.78
C ALA A 242 13.60 18.17 18.36
N GLU A 243 13.54 18.44 17.05
CA GLU A 243 13.50 19.79 16.47
C GLU A 243 12.07 20.40 16.44
N GLY A 244 11.04 19.67 16.90
CA GLY A 244 9.64 20.10 16.80
C GLY A 244 9.07 20.07 15.38
N ALA A 245 9.79 19.44 14.45
CA ALA A 245 9.36 19.25 13.08
C ALA A 245 8.38 18.07 12.95
N LYS A 246 7.72 17.94 11.80
CA LYS A 246 6.65 16.97 11.57
C LYS A 246 7.16 15.69 10.92
N VAL A 247 6.56 14.58 11.31
CA VAL A 247 6.75 13.26 10.69
C VAL A 247 5.60 13.00 9.73
N TRP A 248 5.92 12.83 8.46
CA TRP A 248 4.96 12.57 7.39
C TRP A 248 5.05 11.12 6.94
N ALA A 249 3.96 10.38 7.02
CA ALA A 249 3.87 9.08 6.37
C ALA A 249 3.43 9.26 4.91
N VAL A 250 4.19 8.72 3.97
CA VAL A 250 3.81 8.68 2.56
C VAL A 250 3.16 7.33 2.29
N GLY A 251 1.84 7.34 2.24
CA GLY A 251 0.98 6.17 2.11
C GLY A 251 0.61 5.49 3.42
N THR A 252 -0.55 4.84 3.39
CA THR A 252 -1.06 4.03 4.51
C THR A 252 -0.12 2.89 4.87
N THR A 253 0.67 2.41 3.92
CA THR A 253 1.68 1.36 4.14
C THR A 253 2.84 1.85 4.99
N SER A 254 3.38 3.05 4.72
CA SER A 254 4.39 3.68 5.59
C SER A 254 3.83 3.95 6.98
N MET A 255 2.59 4.44 7.06
CA MET A 255 1.89 4.62 8.34
C MET A 255 1.83 3.31 9.13
N ARG A 256 1.39 2.22 8.49
CA ARG A 256 1.25 0.92 9.15
C ARG A 256 2.61 0.36 9.59
N ALA A 257 3.66 0.51 8.80
CA ALA A 257 5.02 0.09 9.19
C ALA A 257 5.52 0.86 10.42
N LEU A 258 5.40 2.19 10.41
CA LEU A 258 5.82 3.04 11.53
C LEU A 258 5.05 2.75 12.82
N GLU A 259 3.72 2.66 12.73
CA GLU A 259 2.87 2.42 13.90
C GLU A 259 3.04 0.98 14.44
N SER A 260 3.30 -0.01 13.57
CA SER A 260 3.62 -1.37 13.99
C SER A 260 4.94 -1.44 14.77
N ALA A 261 5.97 -0.77 14.27
CA ALA A 261 7.27 -0.72 14.93
C ALA A 261 7.25 0.07 16.27
N ALA A 262 6.22 0.90 16.48
CA ALA A 262 6.00 1.63 17.74
C ALA A 262 4.96 0.98 18.67
N ARG A 263 4.28 -0.08 18.21
CA ARG A 263 3.07 -0.65 18.87
C ARG A 263 3.33 -1.08 20.32
N GLU A 264 4.42 -1.81 20.56
CA GLU A 264 4.69 -2.40 21.88
C GLU A 264 5.22 -1.38 22.90
N THR A 265 6.08 -0.47 22.46
CA THR A 265 6.85 0.39 23.37
C THR A 265 6.40 1.85 23.39
N GLY A 266 5.50 2.22 22.48
CA GLY A 266 5.09 3.60 22.29
C GLY A 266 6.13 4.50 21.61
N ARG A 267 7.29 3.93 21.25
CA ARG A 267 8.39 4.62 20.56
C ARG A 267 8.79 3.83 19.34
N LEU A 268 9.13 4.52 18.25
CA LEU A 268 9.61 3.89 17.04
C LEU A 268 10.91 3.12 17.31
N LYS A 269 10.96 1.87 16.90
CA LYS A 269 12.15 1.02 16.99
C LYS A 269 12.53 0.48 15.61
N ALA A 270 13.82 0.39 15.37
CA ALA A 270 14.34 -0.33 14.20
C ALA A 270 14.10 -1.83 14.35
N GLY A 271 13.80 -2.49 13.24
CA GLY A 271 13.61 -3.93 13.20
C GLY A 271 12.68 -4.39 12.11
N ARG A 272 12.61 -5.70 12.00
CA ARG A 272 11.81 -6.43 11.02
C ARG A 272 10.74 -7.24 11.72
N GLY A 273 9.62 -7.40 11.06
CA GLY A 273 8.55 -8.22 11.59
C GLY A 273 7.39 -8.39 10.63
N ASP A 274 6.40 -9.10 11.07
CA ASP A 274 5.11 -9.18 10.40
C ASP A 274 4.09 -8.31 11.14
N THR A 275 3.21 -7.64 10.40
CA THR A 275 2.17 -6.79 10.96
C THR A 275 0.79 -7.15 10.42
N ASP A 276 -0.13 -7.31 11.33
CA ASP A 276 -1.57 -7.43 11.11
C ASP A 276 -2.32 -6.20 11.63
N ILE A 277 -1.62 -5.08 11.79
CA ILE A 277 -2.19 -3.89 12.41
C ILE A 277 -3.44 -3.42 11.67
N PHE A 278 -4.55 -3.37 12.38
CA PHE A 278 -5.82 -2.85 11.92
C PHE A 278 -6.10 -1.53 12.65
N ILE A 279 -5.93 -0.44 11.92
CA ILE A 279 -6.10 0.91 12.46
C ILE A 279 -7.53 1.37 12.17
N THR A 280 -8.29 1.60 13.24
CA THR A 280 -9.68 2.07 13.21
C THR A 280 -9.85 3.27 14.14
N PRO A 281 -10.93 4.05 14.03
CA PRO A 281 -11.20 5.16 14.95
C PRO A 281 -11.09 4.73 16.42
N GLY A 282 -10.40 5.56 17.21
CA GLY A 282 -9.98 5.23 18.58
C GLY A 282 -8.53 4.75 18.68
N TYR A 283 -7.85 4.45 17.57
CA TYR A 283 -6.43 4.14 17.57
C TYR A 283 -5.60 5.37 17.94
N ARG A 284 -4.63 5.19 18.84
CA ARG A 284 -3.73 6.26 19.27
C ARG A 284 -2.44 6.22 18.45
N PHE A 285 -2.30 7.15 17.51
CA PHE A 285 -1.09 7.29 16.68
C PHE A 285 0.10 7.76 17.53
N ARG A 286 1.28 7.23 17.24
CA ARG A 286 2.50 7.41 18.05
C ARG A 286 3.62 8.08 17.28
N VAL A 287 3.65 7.93 15.96
CA VAL A 287 4.79 8.33 15.13
C VAL A 287 4.45 9.46 14.19
N ALA A 288 3.47 9.28 13.32
CA ALA A 288 3.18 10.24 12.25
C ALA A 288 2.27 11.40 12.69
N ASP A 289 2.58 12.60 12.19
CA ASP A 289 1.80 13.82 12.38
C ASP A 289 1.02 14.21 11.13
N ARG A 290 1.47 13.76 9.96
CA ARG A 290 0.87 14.02 8.65
C ARG A 290 0.82 12.72 7.83
N LEU A 291 -0.17 12.63 6.95
CA LEU A 291 -0.33 11.50 6.04
C LEU A 291 -0.60 12.01 4.63
N ILE A 292 0.22 11.58 3.67
CA ILE A 292 -0.05 11.74 2.25
C ILE A 292 -0.62 10.42 1.76
N THR A 293 -1.81 10.40 1.17
CA THR A 293 -2.44 9.17 0.69
C THR A 293 -3.40 9.43 -0.46
N ASN A 294 -3.74 8.38 -1.21
CA ASN A 294 -4.80 8.44 -2.22
C ASN A 294 -6.19 8.43 -1.57
N PHE A 295 -7.22 8.72 -2.34
CA PHE A 295 -8.60 8.48 -1.93
C PHE A 295 -8.91 6.98 -1.97
N HIS A 296 -9.62 6.49 -0.95
CA HIS A 296 -9.89 5.07 -0.74
C HIS A 296 -11.35 4.72 -1.02
N LEU A 297 -11.63 3.42 -1.25
CA LEU A 297 -12.99 2.93 -1.48
C LEU A 297 -13.89 3.02 -0.26
N PRO A 298 -15.20 3.10 -0.49
CA PRO A 298 -16.20 2.82 0.54
C PRO A 298 -15.94 1.47 1.22
N LYS A 299 -16.21 1.40 2.51
CA LYS A 299 -16.11 0.16 3.32
C LYS A 299 -14.72 -0.49 3.35
N SER A 300 -13.66 0.25 3.02
CA SER A 300 -12.29 -0.27 3.03
C SER A 300 -11.59 -0.06 4.38
N THR A 301 -10.65 -0.96 4.71
CA THR A 301 -9.78 -0.80 5.88
C THR A 301 -8.95 0.48 5.82
N LEU A 302 -8.65 0.96 4.62
CA LEU A 302 -7.90 2.20 4.41
C LEU A 302 -8.73 3.44 4.70
N LEU A 303 -10.03 3.44 4.37
CA LEU A 303 -10.94 4.52 4.78
C LEU A 303 -11.08 4.59 6.31
N MET A 304 -11.08 3.42 6.97
CA MET A 304 -11.08 3.36 8.44
C MET A 304 -9.80 3.96 9.04
N LEU A 305 -8.64 3.68 8.43
CA LEU A 305 -7.35 4.22 8.87
C LEU A 305 -7.32 5.76 8.76
N VAL A 306 -7.72 6.33 7.62
CA VAL A 306 -7.73 7.79 7.46
C VAL A 306 -8.77 8.45 8.36
N SER A 307 -9.91 7.78 8.63
CA SER A 307 -10.92 8.23 9.58
C SER A 307 -10.40 8.19 11.03
N ALA A 308 -9.57 7.20 11.36
CA ALA A 308 -8.89 7.14 12.65
C ALA A 308 -7.87 8.27 12.80
N PHE A 309 -7.17 8.63 11.71
CA PHE A 309 -6.11 9.63 11.73
C PHE A 309 -6.62 11.06 11.84
N SER A 310 -7.60 11.41 11.04
CA SER A 310 -8.07 12.79 10.94
C SER A 310 -9.45 13.04 11.56
N GLY A 311 -10.16 11.97 11.98
CA GLY A 311 -11.53 12.06 12.49
C GLY A 311 -12.56 11.64 11.43
N ILE A 312 -13.64 11.00 11.88
CA ILE A 312 -14.67 10.46 10.98
C ILE A 312 -15.42 11.59 10.24
N GLU A 313 -15.81 12.63 10.94
CA GLU A 313 -16.59 13.72 10.34
C GLU A 313 -15.75 14.57 9.40
N GLU A 314 -14.47 14.77 9.74
CA GLU A 314 -13.51 15.46 8.89
C GLU A 314 -13.30 14.68 7.58
N ILE A 315 -13.09 13.36 7.66
CA ILE A 315 -12.93 12.52 6.48
C ILE A 315 -14.23 12.46 5.65
N ARG A 316 -15.39 12.40 6.27
CA ARG A 316 -16.66 12.51 5.54
C ARG A 316 -16.79 13.82 4.77
N ALA A 317 -16.35 14.93 5.36
CA ALA A 317 -16.34 16.23 4.69
C ALA A 317 -15.32 16.25 3.52
N VAL A 318 -14.11 15.72 3.72
CA VAL A 318 -13.07 15.57 2.69
C VAL A 318 -13.60 14.77 1.51
N TYR A 319 -14.23 13.63 1.76
CA TYR A 319 -14.72 12.74 0.70
C TYR A 319 -15.94 13.32 -0.05
N ARG A 320 -16.86 13.98 0.67
CA ARG A 320 -17.96 14.74 0.00
C ARG A 320 -17.41 15.83 -0.92
N HIS A 321 -16.39 16.57 -0.47
CA HIS A 321 -15.73 17.58 -1.28
C HIS A 321 -15.05 16.96 -2.50
N ALA A 322 -14.30 15.87 -2.31
CA ALA A 322 -13.59 15.18 -3.37
C ALA A 322 -14.53 14.67 -4.47
N VAL A 323 -15.66 14.05 -4.10
CA VAL A 323 -16.69 13.60 -5.05
C VAL A 323 -17.32 14.80 -5.78
N ALA A 324 -17.71 15.86 -5.06
CA ALA A 324 -18.31 17.05 -5.62
C ALA A 324 -17.36 17.82 -6.57
N LYS A 325 -16.06 17.70 -6.37
CA LYS A 325 -15.00 18.33 -7.19
C LYS A 325 -14.40 17.37 -8.21
N GLU A 326 -14.98 16.20 -8.38
CA GLU A 326 -14.54 15.19 -9.34
C GLU A 326 -13.05 14.85 -9.22
N TYR A 327 -12.61 14.60 -7.98
CA TYR A 327 -11.30 13.97 -7.74
C TYR A 327 -11.34 12.53 -8.20
N HIS A 328 -10.23 12.04 -8.71
CA HIS A 328 -10.08 10.63 -9.07
C HIS A 328 -9.64 9.80 -7.88
N PHE A 329 -10.19 8.61 -7.78
CA PHE A 329 -10.02 7.70 -6.66
C PHE A 329 -9.08 6.54 -7.00
N PHE A 330 -8.52 5.90 -5.97
CA PHE A 330 -7.68 4.71 -6.02
C PHE A 330 -6.23 4.91 -6.48
N SER A 331 -5.61 3.80 -6.97
CA SER A 331 -4.17 3.71 -7.20
C SER A 331 -3.62 4.76 -8.14
N TYR A 332 -4.34 5.05 -9.22
CA TYR A 332 -3.98 6.06 -10.21
C TYR A 332 -4.72 7.38 -10.03
N GLY A 333 -5.52 7.47 -8.98
CA GLY A 333 -6.26 8.68 -8.66
C GLY A 333 -5.41 9.79 -8.06
N ASP A 334 -6.10 10.76 -7.50
CA ASP A 334 -5.52 11.95 -6.87
C ASP A 334 -5.09 11.66 -5.42
N ALA A 335 -4.44 12.63 -4.80
CA ALA A 335 -3.93 12.53 -3.45
C ALA A 335 -4.63 13.49 -2.48
N MET A 336 -4.49 13.19 -1.18
CA MET A 336 -4.83 14.10 -0.10
C MET A 336 -3.68 14.19 0.90
N VAL A 337 -3.53 15.34 1.53
CA VAL A 337 -2.70 15.54 2.72
C VAL A 337 -3.60 15.69 3.92
N LEU A 338 -3.40 14.83 4.89
CA LEU A 338 -4.17 14.78 6.13
C LEU A 338 -3.28 15.13 7.32
N GLY A 339 -3.83 15.85 8.29
CA GLY A 339 -3.20 16.05 9.56
C GLY A 339 -3.83 15.16 10.64
N ARG A 340 -3.01 14.75 11.61
CA ARG A 340 -3.51 14.01 12.75
C ARG A 340 -4.45 14.91 13.57
N LYS A 341 -5.63 14.40 13.90
CA LYS A 341 -6.50 15.03 14.86
C LYS A 341 -5.87 14.85 16.24
N ASP A 342 -5.40 15.96 16.83
CA ASP A 342 -4.99 15.96 18.21
C ASP A 342 -6.25 15.85 19.07
N ASP A 343 -6.22 14.93 20.04
CA ASP A 343 -7.32 14.58 20.94
C ASP A 343 -8.52 13.87 20.30
N VAL A 344 -8.37 12.56 20.11
CA VAL A 344 -9.52 11.70 20.28
C VAL A 344 -9.77 11.62 21.79
N GLU A 345 -10.71 12.42 22.30
CA GLU A 345 -11.27 12.19 23.62
C GLU A 345 -11.65 10.71 23.70
N SER A 346 -11.05 10.01 24.65
CA SER A 346 -11.38 8.63 24.97
C SER A 346 -12.83 8.56 25.39
N PHE A 347 -13.66 7.93 24.56
CA PHE A 347 -14.98 7.45 24.97
C PHE A 347 -14.85 6.17 25.80
#